data_32ab68ea22bed56c372a182f69e685dc
#
_entry.id   32ab68ea22bed56c372a182f69e685dc
#
_cell.length_a   1.000
_cell.length_b   1.000
_cell.length_c   1.000
_cell.angle_alpha   90.00
_cell.angle_beta   90.00
_cell.angle_gamma   90.00
#
_symmetry.space_group_name_H-M   'P 1'
#
loop_
_entity.id
_entity.type
_entity.pdbx_description
1 polymer ?
#
loop_
_entity_poly.entity_id
_entity_poly.type
_entity_poly.pdbx_seq_one_letter_code
_entity_poly.pdbx_strand_id
1 'polypeptide(L)'
;MRFLAPAGLTASIALTMMVGAIGCATARARPSSEVRRRNDIEVAEIRSAPNRLLTAADIVRVLRPEMLTSRDRTSSRTTVGATNAIQVYVDGIPNGGYETLASVPASAVARLQRLTPVEASSRYGGSHPGGVILVTTVASAARP
;
A
#
# COMPACT_ATOMS: atom_id res chain seq x y z
N MET A 1 -36.31 -48.60 -61.40
CA MET A 1 -35.01 -49.21 -61.76
C MET A 1 -33.96 -48.46 -60.96
N ARG A 2 -33.44 -49.09 -59.86
CA ARG A 2 -32.06 -49.61 -59.75
C ARG A 2 -31.07 -48.45 -59.75
N PHE A 3 -30.15 -48.19 -58.86
CA PHE A 3 -29.38 -48.95 -57.88
C PHE A 3 -28.66 -47.96 -56.93
N LEU A 4 -28.61 -48.22 -55.69
CA LEU A 4 -27.48 -48.57 -54.76
C LEU A 4 -26.43 -47.50 -54.42
N ALA A 5 -26.31 -47.34 -53.14
CA ALA A 5 -25.20 -46.76 -52.36
C ALA A 5 -23.86 -47.51 -52.60
N PRO A 6 -22.67 -47.14 -52.06
CA PRO A 6 -22.48 -46.97 -50.61
C PRO A 6 -21.37 -45.96 -50.19
N ALA A 7 -21.43 -45.61 -48.95
CA ALA A 7 -20.41 -45.63 -47.90
C ALA A 7 -18.97 -45.21 -48.23
N GLY A 8 -18.49 -44.24 -47.47
CA GLY A 8 -17.10 -43.89 -47.33
C GLY A 8 -16.85 -43.13 -46.01
N LEU A 9 -16.75 -43.91 -44.97
CA LEU A 9 -16.40 -43.55 -43.61
C LEU A 9 -14.89 -43.32 -43.55
N THR A 10 -14.39 -42.09 -43.34
CA THR A 10 -13.03 -41.88 -42.86
C THR A 10 -13.02 -40.81 -41.77
N ALA A 11 -13.00 -41.30 -40.56
CA ALA A 11 -12.74 -40.54 -39.40
C ALA A 11 -11.24 -40.17 -39.36
N SER A 12 -10.93 -38.87 -39.55
CA SER A 12 -9.60 -38.35 -39.34
C SER A 12 -9.59 -37.62 -37.97
N ILE A 13 -9.12 -38.32 -36.96
CA ILE A 13 -8.85 -37.76 -35.65
C ILE A 13 -7.54 -37.00 -35.74
N ALA A 14 -7.59 -35.68 -35.90
CA ALA A 14 -6.45 -34.80 -35.74
C ALA A 14 -6.29 -34.47 -34.26
N LEU A 15 -5.46 -35.26 -33.59
CA LEU A 15 -5.00 -35.01 -32.23
C LEU A 15 -4.02 -33.85 -32.24
N THR A 16 -4.50 -32.62 -32.04
CA THR A 16 -3.67 -31.44 -31.92
C THR A 16 -3.15 -31.36 -30.49
N MET A 17 -1.91 -31.79 -30.27
CA MET A 17 -1.19 -31.57 -29.02
C MET A 17 -0.92 -30.06 -28.84
N MET A 18 -1.71 -29.42 -28.02
CA MET A 18 -1.48 -28.04 -27.57
C MET A 18 -0.47 -28.09 -26.44
N VAL A 19 0.82 -27.92 -26.78
CA VAL A 19 1.90 -27.72 -25.81
C VAL A 19 1.68 -26.37 -25.14
N GLY A 20 1.06 -26.41 -23.96
CA GLY A 20 0.90 -25.25 -23.10
C GLY A 20 2.26 -24.79 -22.56
N ALA A 21 2.79 -23.69 -23.06
CA ALA A 21 3.91 -22.98 -22.46
C ALA A 21 3.46 -22.48 -21.09
N ILE A 22 3.88 -23.16 -20.01
CA ILE A 22 3.75 -22.69 -18.64
C ILE A 22 4.76 -21.56 -18.48
N GLY A 23 4.39 -20.37 -18.89
CA GLY A 23 5.10 -19.15 -18.56
C GLY A 23 4.98 -18.91 -17.05
N CYS A 24 6.04 -19.19 -16.29
CA CYS A 24 6.18 -18.68 -14.93
C CYS A 24 6.26 -17.14 -15.01
N ALA A 25 5.11 -16.49 -15.08
CA ALA A 25 5.00 -15.08 -14.77
C ALA A 25 5.29 -14.96 -13.27
N THR A 26 6.50 -14.56 -12.90
CA THR A 26 6.79 -14.07 -11.57
C THR A 26 5.95 -12.82 -11.35
N ALA A 27 4.72 -13.05 -10.90
CA ALA A 27 3.84 -11.98 -10.47
C ALA A 27 4.52 -11.32 -9.28
N ARG A 28 5.19 -10.18 -9.53
CA ARG A 28 5.56 -9.25 -8.47
C ARG A 28 4.28 -8.96 -7.73
N ALA A 29 4.14 -9.52 -6.53
CA ALA A 29 2.96 -9.34 -5.70
C ALA A 29 2.79 -7.85 -5.46
N ARG A 30 1.92 -7.21 -6.23
CA ARG A 30 1.45 -5.87 -5.91
C ARG A 30 0.76 -6.00 -4.57
N PRO A 31 1.10 -5.16 -3.58
CA PRO A 31 0.40 -5.18 -2.30
C PRO A 31 -1.10 -5.16 -2.60
N SER A 32 -1.84 -6.09 -2.00
CA SER A 32 -3.27 -6.20 -2.24
C SER A 32 -3.90 -4.82 -2.01
N SER A 33 -4.91 -4.47 -2.79
CA SER A 33 -5.62 -3.17 -2.68
C SER A 33 -6.08 -2.88 -1.25
N GLU A 34 -6.32 -3.91 -0.47
CA GLU A 34 -6.68 -3.83 0.93
C GLU A 34 -5.54 -3.37 1.85
N VAL A 35 -4.32 -3.87 1.66
CA VAL A 35 -3.14 -3.42 2.41
C VAL A 35 -2.86 -1.95 2.09
N ARG A 36 -3.02 -1.56 0.83
CA ARG A 36 -2.88 -0.17 0.41
C ARG A 36 -3.91 0.73 1.09
N ARG A 37 -5.18 0.30 1.17
CA ARG A 37 -6.25 1.05 1.86
C ARG A 37 -5.99 1.20 3.36
N ARG A 38 -5.42 0.21 4.01
CA ARG A 38 -5.06 0.29 5.43
C ARG A 38 -3.93 1.27 5.72
N ASN A 39 -3.03 1.43 4.77
CA ASN A 39 -1.84 2.27 4.93
C ASN A 39 -2.01 3.66 4.31
N ASP A 40 -3.19 4.00 3.82
CA ASP A 40 -3.46 5.21 3.07
C ASP A 40 -4.77 5.86 3.53
N ILE A 41 -4.76 7.16 3.80
CA ILE A 41 -5.92 7.97 4.16
C ILE A 41 -5.95 9.15 3.18
N GLU A 42 -7.03 9.25 2.42
CA GLU A 42 -7.21 10.33 1.45
C GLU A 42 -8.10 11.44 1.98
N VAL A 43 -8.00 12.63 1.39
CA VAL A 43 -8.79 13.81 1.78
C VAL A 43 -10.29 13.55 1.78
N ALA A 44 -10.80 12.71 0.89
CA ALA A 44 -12.22 12.37 0.85
C ALA A 44 -12.66 11.64 2.13
N GLU A 45 -11.83 10.72 2.64
CA GLU A 45 -12.09 10.01 3.89
C GLU A 45 -12.01 10.93 5.10
N ILE A 46 -11.03 11.85 5.13
CA ILE A 46 -10.87 12.85 6.19
C ILE A 46 -12.13 13.74 6.27
N ARG A 47 -12.65 14.20 5.13
CA ARG A 47 -13.83 15.05 5.05
C ARG A 47 -15.13 14.33 5.44
N SER A 48 -15.21 13.03 5.22
CA SER A 48 -16.38 12.22 5.57
C SER A 48 -16.36 11.73 7.02
N ALA A 49 -15.28 11.96 7.76
CA ALA A 49 -15.17 11.54 9.14
C ALA A 49 -16.21 12.23 10.03
N PRO A 50 -16.92 11.50 10.91
CA PRO A 50 -18.00 12.03 11.74
C PRO A 50 -17.51 12.99 12.84
N ASN A 51 -16.23 12.89 13.20
CA ASN A 51 -15.61 13.68 14.26
C ASN A 51 -14.90 14.90 13.69
N ARG A 52 -14.90 15.99 14.46
CA ARG A 52 -14.14 17.18 14.12
C ARG A 52 -12.63 16.90 14.33
N LEU A 53 -11.94 16.55 13.26
CA LEU A 53 -10.51 16.32 13.26
C LEU A 53 -9.78 17.67 13.18
N LEU A 54 -8.93 17.96 14.17
CA LEU A 54 -8.21 19.24 14.25
C LEU A 54 -6.80 19.12 13.69
N THR A 55 -6.16 17.96 13.90
CA THR A 55 -4.76 17.73 13.55
C THR A 55 -4.56 16.44 12.75
N ALA A 56 -3.40 16.31 12.10
CA ALA A 56 -3.03 15.07 11.44
C ALA A 56 -2.92 13.90 12.44
N ALA A 57 -2.55 14.17 13.70
CA ALA A 57 -2.54 13.17 14.75
C ALA A 57 -3.95 12.63 15.03
N ASP A 58 -4.96 13.50 15.04
CA ASP A 58 -6.36 13.08 15.25
C ASP A 58 -6.85 12.23 14.07
N ILE A 59 -6.49 12.60 12.85
CA ILE A 59 -6.82 11.82 11.64
C ILE A 59 -6.33 10.38 11.81
N VAL A 60 -5.06 10.21 12.17
CA VAL A 60 -4.47 8.87 12.32
C VAL A 60 -5.13 8.10 13.48
N ARG A 61 -5.32 8.75 14.63
CA ARG A 61 -5.93 8.11 15.81
C ARG A 61 -7.35 7.63 15.58
N VAL A 62 -8.14 8.40 14.84
CA VAL A 62 -9.56 8.12 14.61
C VAL A 62 -9.76 7.17 13.44
N LEU A 63 -9.09 7.40 12.32
CA LEU A 63 -9.33 6.64 11.10
C LEU A 63 -8.46 5.38 10.99
N ARG A 64 -7.20 5.45 11.45
CA ARG A 64 -6.23 4.33 11.31
C ARG A 64 -5.28 4.24 12.51
N PRO A 65 -5.79 3.91 13.71
CA PRO A 65 -4.94 3.78 14.90
C PRO A 65 -3.83 2.74 14.72
N GLU A 66 -4.04 1.75 13.86
CA GLU A 66 -3.04 0.75 13.51
C GLU A 66 -1.79 1.31 12.82
N MET A 67 -1.85 2.50 12.23
CA MET A 67 -0.68 3.17 11.66
C MET A 67 0.33 3.57 12.73
N LEU A 68 -0.10 3.69 13.99
CA LEU A 68 0.75 4.05 15.13
C LEU A 68 1.43 2.86 15.76
N THR A 69 0.95 1.65 15.48
CA THR A 69 1.56 0.44 16.01
C THR A 69 2.67 0.00 15.06
N SER A 70 3.91 -0.07 15.56
CA SER A 70 4.98 -0.72 14.81
C SER A 70 4.69 -2.21 14.74
N ARG A 71 4.31 -2.71 13.56
CA ARG A 71 3.99 -4.13 13.34
C ARG A 71 5.22 -5.04 13.27
N ASP A 72 6.41 -4.53 13.46
CA ASP A 72 7.62 -5.33 13.41
C ASP A 72 7.80 -6.13 14.72
N ARG A 73 7.00 -7.22 14.83
CA ARG A 73 7.16 -8.22 15.89
C ARG A 73 8.49 -8.98 15.83
N THR A 74 9.34 -8.70 14.85
CA THR A 74 10.63 -9.38 14.68
C THR A 74 11.76 -8.73 15.48
N SER A 75 11.58 -7.53 16.02
CA SER A 75 12.58 -6.88 16.86
C SER A 75 12.32 -7.15 18.34
N SER A 76 12.25 -8.41 18.74
CA SER A 76 12.28 -8.81 20.18
C SER A 76 13.63 -8.56 20.84
N ARG A 77 14.52 -7.78 20.27
CA ARG A 77 15.74 -7.31 20.95
C ARG A 77 15.58 -5.85 21.27
N THR A 78 15.04 -5.59 22.44
CA THR A 78 15.15 -4.35 23.18
C THR A 78 16.63 -3.99 23.32
N THR A 79 17.16 -3.26 22.33
CA THR A 79 18.35 -2.47 22.57
C THR A 79 17.85 -1.20 23.21
N VAL A 80 18.05 -1.08 24.51
CA VAL A 80 17.77 0.13 25.29
C VAL A 80 18.40 1.32 24.57
N GLY A 81 17.58 2.22 24.03
CA GLY A 81 18.01 3.41 23.32
C GLY A 81 17.71 3.51 21.83
N ALA A 82 17.38 2.44 21.12
CA ALA A 82 16.86 2.54 19.77
C ALA A 82 15.33 2.67 19.83
N THR A 83 14.86 3.90 19.88
CA THR A 83 13.43 4.17 19.70
C THR A 83 13.02 3.67 18.32
N ASN A 84 12.17 2.63 18.26
CA ASN A 84 11.41 2.25 17.07
C ASN A 84 10.41 3.38 16.73
N ALA A 85 10.90 4.62 16.79
CA ALA A 85 10.11 5.79 16.59
C ALA A 85 9.69 5.87 15.13
N ILE A 86 8.40 6.02 14.95
CA ILE A 86 7.83 6.36 13.65
C ILE A 86 8.35 7.74 13.29
N GLN A 87 8.95 7.87 12.11
CA GLN A 87 9.35 9.17 11.57
C GLN A 87 8.22 9.76 10.74
N VAL A 88 8.12 11.08 10.77
CA VAL A 88 7.13 11.84 10.01
C VAL A 88 7.83 12.66 8.94
N TYR A 89 7.33 12.56 7.73
CA TYR A 89 7.74 13.38 6.59
C TYR A 89 6.55 14.20 6.14
N VAL A 90 6.74 15.50 6.00
CA VAL A 90 5.73 16.41 5.44
C VAL A 90 6.23 16.87 4.08
N ASP A 91 5.46 16.57 3.04
CA ASP A 91 5.81 16.88 1.64
C ASP A 91 7.20 16.38 1.22
N GLY A 92 7.62 15.23 1.78
CA GLY A 92 8.92 14.63 1.52
C GLY A 92 10.07 15.14 2.38
N ILE A 93 9.84 16.12 3.26
CA ILE A 93 10.84 16.70 4.17
C ILE A 93 10.70 16.02 5.54
N PRO A 94 11.79 15.51 6.14
CA PRO A 94 11.74 14.92 7.47
C PRO A 94 11.38 15.98 8.52
N ASN A 95 10.35 15.70 9.31
CA ASN A 95 9.80 16.65 10.28
C ASN A 95 9.85 16.13 11.73
N GLY A 96 10.57 15.04 11.98
CA GLY A 96 10.73 14.49 13.33
C GLY A 96 9.91 13.25 13.59
N GLY A 97 9.50 13.03 14.83
CA GLY A 97 8.74 11.88 15.26
C GLY A 97 7.22 12.08 15.15
N TYR A 98 6.48 11.08 15.62
CA TYR A 98 5.01 11.05 15.60
C TYR A 98 4.36 12.30 16.23
N GLU A 99 4.99 12.87 17.25
CA GLU A 99 4.53 14.08 17.97
C GLU A 99 4.32 15.27 17.04
N THR A 100 5.07 15.35 15.96
CA THR A 100 4.97 16.46 14.99
C THR A 100 3.67 16.46 14.20
N LEU A 101 2.94 15.33 14.13
CA LEU A 101 1.62 15.28 13.52
C LEU A 101 0.59 16.18 14.23
N ALA A 102 0.80 16.47 15.51
CA ALA A 102 -0.07 17.38 16.26
C ALA A 102 0.06 18.85 15.80
N SER A 103 1.17 19.23 15.19
CA SER A 103 1.39 20.57 14.65
C SER A 103 0.82 20.78 13.25
N VAL A 104 0.45 19.69 12.54
CA VAL A 104 -0.11 19.76 11.19
C VAL A 104 -1.64 19.82 11.28
N PRO A 105 -2.28 20.93 10.87
CA PRO A 105 -3.73 21.05 10.91
C PRO A 105 -4.39 20.07 9.92
N ALA A 106 -5.49 19.42 10.32
CA ALA A 106 -6.21 18.46 9.50
C ALA A 106 -6.68 19.05 8.16
N SER A 107 -7.02 20.34 8.14
CA SER A 107 -7.42 21.06 6.93
C SER A 107 -6.33 21.20 5.89
N ALA A 108 -5.08 21.14 6.30
CA ALA A 108 -3.92 21.19 5.38
C ALA A 108 -3.55 19.82 4.80
N VAL A 109 -4.12 18.73 5.31
CA VAL A 109 -3.78 17.37 4.90
C VAL A 109 -4.60 16.96 3.68
N ALA A 110 -3.90 16.61 2.58
CA ALA A 110 -4.50 15.98 1.41
C ALA A 110 -4.46 14.45 1.50
N ARG A 111 -3.35 13.91 2.05
CA ARG A 111 -3.13 12.48 2.13
C ARG A 111 -2.18 12.13 3.27
N LEU A 112 -2.48 11.03 3.95
CA LEU A 112 -1.58 10.38 4.90
C LEU A 112 -1.27 8.97 4.42
N GLN A 113 0.01 8.62 4.38
CA GLN A 113 0.45 7.30 3.96
C GLN A 113 1.45 6.72 4.95
N ARG A 114 1.20 5.49 5.38
CA ARG A 114 2.15 4.71 6.17
C ARG A 114 3.07 3.92 5.25
N LEU A 115 4.37 4.12 5.39
CA LEU A 115 5.39 3.30 4.77
C LEU A 115 5.95 2.31 5.78
N THR A 116 6.15 1.08 5.35
CA THR A 116 6.87 0.07 6.14
C THR A 116 8.35 0.45 6.24
N PRO A 117 9.10 -0.11 7.22
CA PRO A 117 10.55 0.13 7.33
C PRO A 117 11.31 -0.10 6.03
N VAL A 118 10.96 -1.16 5.29
CA VAL A 118 11.60 -1.51 4.02
C VAL A 118 11.28 -0.50 2.92
N GLU A 119 10.01 -0.12 2.78
CA GLU A 119 9.60 0.90 1.81
C GLU A 119 10.21 2.26 2.11
N ALA A 120 10.26 2.64 3.39
CA ALA A 120 10.85 3.89 3.84
C ALA A 120 12.35 3.95 3.53
N SER A 121 13.09 2.88 3.85
CA SER A 121 14.53 2.80 3.55
C SER A 121 14.81 2.77 2.06
N SER A 122 13.97 2.13 1.25
CA SER A 122 14.11 2.13 -0.22
C SER A 122 13.85 3.52 -0.83
N ARG A 123 12.96 4.31 -0.23
CA ARG A 123 12.53 5.60 -0.78
C ARG A 123 13.41 6.78 -0.30
N TYR A 124 13.79 6.77 0.97
CA TYR A 124 14.50 7.88 1.61
C TYR A 124 15.93 7.54 2.00
N GLY A 125 16.35 6.29 1.82
CA GLY A 125 17.64 5.80 2.32
C GLY A 125 17.66 5.68 3.84
N GLY A 126 18.81 5.27 4.40
CA GLY A 126 19.00 5.18 5.84
C GLY A 126 18.15 4.10 6.53
N SER A 127 18.08 4.18 7.85
CA SER A 127 17.35 3.23 8.69
C SER A 127 16.08 3.87 9.26
N HIS A 128 14.94 3.26 8.98
CA HIS A 128 13.63 3.68 9.48
C HIS A 128 12.95 2.53 10.23
N PRO A 129 13.47 2.11 11.39
CA PRO A 129 13.00 0.88 12.07
C PRO A 129 11.53 0.94 12.49
N GLY A 130 11.00 2.11 12.79
CA GLY A 130 9.58 2.32 13.06
C GLY A 130 8.74 2.56 11.82
N GLY A 131 9.33 2.63 10.62
CA GLY A 131 8.68 3.07 9.39
C GLY A 131 8.43 4.58 9.36
N VAL A 132 7.72 5.04 8.33
CA VAL A 132 7.47 6.46 8.09
C VAL A 132 5.98 6.73 7.93
N ILE A 133 5.49 7.84 8.48
CA ILE A 133 4.21 8.44 8.10
C ILE A 133 4.50 9.61 7.17
N LEU A 134 4.05 9.50 5.93
CA LEU A 134 4.15 10.55 4.95
C LEU A 134 2.86 11.37 4.95
N VAL A 135 2.99 12.65 5.20
CA VAL A 135 1.92 13.63 5.11
C VAL A 135 2.09 14.41 3.81
N THR A 136 1.11 14.38 2.95
CA THR A 136 1.06 15.24 1.77
C THR A 136 0.06 16.35 2.04
N THR A 137 0.50 17.59 1.91
CA THR A 137 -0.38 18.74 2.12
C THR A 137 -1.20 19.07 0.88
N VAL A 138 -2.32 19.75 1.05
CA VAL A 138 -3.16 20.24 -0.04
C VAL A 138 -2.35 21.15 -0.98
N ALA A 139 -1.46 21.97 -0.42
CA ALA A 139 -0.59 22.87 -1.18
C ALA A 139 0.40 22.09 -2.06
N SER A 140 0.93 20.98 -1.57
CA SER A 140 1.85 20.10 -2.32
C SER A 140 1.10 19.25 -3.35
N ALA A 141 -0.07 18.74 -3.00
CA ALA A 141 -0.89 17.93 -3.91
C ALA A 141 -1.43 18.73 -5.11
N ALA A 142 -1.53 20.06 -5.02
CA ALA A 142 -1.99 20.94 -6.08
C ALA A 142 -0.87 21.37 -7.05
N ARG A 143 0.39 21.01 -6.77
CA ARG A 143 1.51 21.28 -7.69
C ARG A 143 1.57 20.20 -8.75
N PRO A 144 1.56 20.56 -10.03
CA PRO A 144 1.67 19.63 -11.17
C PRO A 144 3.05 18.98 -11.26
#